data_e2075fdc6715fc34a61d623c4571b682
#
_entry.id   e2075fdc6715fc34a61d623c4571b682
#
_cell.length_a   1.000
_cell.length_b   1.000
_cell.length_c   1.000
_cell.angle_alpha   90.00
_cell.angle_beta   90.00
_cell.angle_gamma   90.00
#
_symmetry.space_group_name_H-M   'P 1'
#
loop_
_entity.id
_entity.type
_entity.pdbx_description
1 polymer ?
#
loop_
_entity_poly.entity_id
_entity_poly.type
_entity_poly.pdbx_seq_one_letter_code
_entity_poly.pdbx_strand_id
1 'polypeptide(L)'
;MGYTAAELKEKITLGRDSIFRVAPLGANGAMPAAAAYKELCLASEVTVGFENRTISFQNFCTGGDEIEIPVGSTGSVDLSEMQWIEDDEALLIMETAARDLTAIAYEYLPAGAGTGKTVYRGIMDVKSWKVKSASDGTVTVESPTLGAPGKPEKGTLV
;
A
#
# COMPACT_ATOMS: atom_id res chain seq x y z
N MET A 1 20.21 22.85 9.16
CA MET A 1 20.99 22.73 7.92
C MET A 1 20.10 22.30 6.77
N GLY A 2 20.18 23.01 5.66
CA GLY A 2 19.45 22.63 4.44
C GLY A 2 20.32 21.87 3.48
N TYR A 3 19.70 21.17 2.53
CA TYR A 3 20.39 20.50 1.44
C TYR A 3 20.71 21.49 0.32
N THR A 4 21.83 21.28 -0.35
CA THR A 4 22.14 21.99 -1.60
C THR A 4 21.34 21.39 -2.75
N ALA A 5 21.23 22.13 -3.87
CA ALA A 5 20.53 21.62 -5.06
C ALA A 5 21.18 20.34 -5.61
N ALA A 6 22.49 20.23 -5.53
CA ALA A 6 23.22 19.02 -5.99
C ALA A 6 22.90 17.81 -5.10
N GLU A 7 22.88 17.99 -3.78
CA GLU A 7 22.52 16.94 -2.83
C GLU A 7 21.08 16.49 -3.00
N LEU A 8 20.15 17.41 -3.28
CA LEU A 8 18.76 17.07 -3.53
C LEU A 8 18.60 16.19 -4.78
N LYS A 9 19.34 16.50 -5.85
CA LYS A 9 19.29 15.69 -7.08
C LYS A 9 19.72 14.24 -6.86
N GLU A 10 20.67 14.02 -5.95
CA GLU A 10 21.16 12.68 -5.62
C GLU A 10 20.26 11.94 -4.62
N LYS A 11 19.65 12.68 -3.70
CA LYS A 11 18.89 12.10 -2.59
C LYS A 11 17.40 11.90 -2.85
N ILE A 12 16.82 12.68 -3.77
CA ILE A 12 15.40 12.54 -4.09
C ILE A 12 15.13 11.22 -4.82
N THR A 13 14.24 10.43 -4.26
CA THR A 13 13.80 9.18 -4.87
C THR A 13 12.76 9.46 -5.95
N LEU A 14 12.97 8.91 -7.15
CA LEU A 14 12.04 9.06 -8.26
C LEU A 14 10.95 7.99 -8.19
N GLY A 15 9.71 8.39 -8.39
CA GLY A 15 8.56 7.48 -8.36
C GLY A 15 8.65 6.33 -9.37
N ARG A 16 9.33 6.52 -10.50
CA ARG A 16 9.55 5.46 -11.50
C ARG A 16 10.41 4.30 -10.99
N ASP A 17 11.17 4.52 -9.93
CA ASP A 17 12.03 3.51 -9.32
C ASP A 17 11.31 2.74 -8.21
N SER A 18 10.10 3.15 -7.85
CA SER A 18 9.28 2.50 -6.83
C SER A 18 8.67 1.21 -7.35
N ILE A 19 8.52 0.25 -6.46
CA ILE A 19 7.92 -1.05 -6.76
C ILE A 19 6.80 -1.33 -5.76
N PHE A 20 5.68 -1.84 -6.24
CA PHE A 20 4.60 -2.34 -5.41
C PHE A 20 4.34 -3.81 -5.78
N ARG A 21 4.28 -4.66 -4.78
CA ARG A 21 4.12 -6.10 -4.96
C ARG A 21 2.95 -6.60 -4.13
N VAL A 22 2.30 -7.64 -4.62
CA VAL A 22 1.23 -8.33 -3.90
C VAL A 22 1.48 -9.83 -3.88
N ALA A 23 0.97 -10.49 -2.85
CA ALA A 23 1.04 -11.94 -2.74
C ALA A 23 -0.15 -12.48 -1.94
N PRO A 24 -0.64 -13.68 -2.25
CA PRO A 24 -1.64 -14.32 -1.40
C PRO A 24 -1.02 -14.68 -0.05
N LEU A 25 -1.82 -14.64 1.02
CA LEU A 25 -1.36 -15.08 2.33
C LEU A 25 -1.13 -16.60 2.32
N GLY A 26 -0.17 -17.04 3.12
CA GLY A 26 0.08 -18.45 3.34
C GLY A 26 -0.98 -19.11 4.21
N ALA A 27 -0.76 -20.38 4.54
CA ALA A 27 -1.66 -21.15 5.40
C ALA A 27 -1.84 -20.45 6.76
N ASN A 28 -3.08 -20.42 7.25
CA ASN A 28 -3.44 -19.78 8.53
C ASN A 28 -3.13 -18.27 8.58
N GLY A 29 -3.13 -17.60 7.42
CA GLY A 29 -2.86 -16.18 7.34
C GLY A 29 -1.39 -15.80 7.51
N ALA A 30 -0.46 -16.74 7.36
CA ALA A 30 0.96 -16.47 7.47
C ALA A 30 1.44 -15.55 6.35
N MET A 31 2.41 -14.69 6.63
CA MET A 31 3.01 -13.81 5.63
C MET A 31 3.74 -14.65 4.56
N PRO A 32 3.59 -14.32 3.27
CA PRO A 32 4.21 -15.10 2.21
C PRO A 32 5.72 -14.95 2.17
N ALA A 33 6.39 -15.93 1.57
CA ALA A 33 7.82 -15.85 1.29
C ALA A 33 8.10 -14.78 0.23
N ALA A 34 9.31 -14.23 0.22
CA ALA A 34 9.71 -13.17 -0.71
C ALA A 34 9.44 -13.52 -2.19
N ALA A 35 9.65 -14.78 -2.56
CA ALA A 35 9.44 -15.24 -3.94
C ALA A 35 7.97 -15.31 -4.37
N ALA A 36 7.03 -15.27 -3.42
CA ALA A 36 5.60 -15.33 -3.72
C ALA A 36 5.03 -13.99 -4.18
N TYR A 37 5.72 -12.88 -3.91
CA TYR A 37 5.28 -11.55 -4.30
C TYR A 37 5.39 -11.33 -5.80
N LYS A 38 4.35 -10.76 -6.38
CA LYS A 38 4.28 -10.41 -7.80
C LYS A 38 4.18 -8.90 -7.95
N GLU A 39 5.00 -8.35 -8.82
CA GLU A 39 5.06 -6.91 -9.04
C GLU A 39 3.82 -6.41 -9.76
N LEU A 40 3.20 -5.37 -9.21
CA LEU A 40 2.08 -4.68 -9.83
C LEU A 40 2.60 -3.45 -10.57
N CYS A 41 2.90 -3.59 -11.84
CA CYS A 41 3.46 -2.52 -12.65
C CYS A 41 2.43 -1.77 -13.51
N LEU A 42 1.16 -2.15 -13.43
CA LEU A 42 0.10 -1.56 -14.26
C LEU A 42 -0.59 -0.35 -13.64
N ALA A 43 -0.39 -0.10 -12.35
CA ALA A 43 -0.85 1.10 -11.70
C ALA A 43 0.13 2.26 -11.96
N SER A 44 -0.40 3.44 -12.23
CA SER A 44 0.43 4.63 -12.45
C SER A 44 0.77 5.36 -11.15
N GLU A 45 0.04 5.07 -10.09
CA GLU A 45 0.22 5.74 -8.79
C GLU A 45 -0.15 4.79 -7.65
N VAL A 46 0.67 4.78 -6.61
CA VAL A 46 0.47 3.98 -5.41
C VAL A 46 0.71 4.86 -4.20
N THR A 47 -0.21 4.83 -3.24
CA THR A 47 -0.05 5.52 -1.96
C THR A 47 -0.16 4.49 -0.84
N VAL A 48 0.84 4.44 0.03
CA VAL A 48 0.85 3.58 1.21
C VAL A 48 1.12 4.43 2.43
N GLY A 49 0.28 4.34 3.43
CA GLY A 49 0.43 5.15 4.63
C GLY A 49 -0.42 4.68 5.78
N PHE A 50 -0.52 5.51 6.78
CA PHE A 50 -1.35 5.24 7.95
C PHE A 50 -1.80 6.54 8.60
N GLU A 51 -2.88 6.47 9.34
CA GLU A 51 -3.38 7.57 10.17
C GLU A 51 -3.52 7.10 11.59
N ASN A 52 -3.15 7.95 12.53
CA ASN A 52 -3.35 7.69 13.95
C ASN A 52 -4.73 8.16 14.36
N ARG A 53 -5.40 7.35 15.16
CA ARG A 53 -6.66 7.74 15.78
C ARG A 53 -6.36 8.27 17.18
N THR A 54 -6.99 9.38 17.52
CA THR A 54 -6.88 9.99 18.84
C THR A 54 -8.26 10.09 19.49
N ILE A 55 -8.28 10.09 20.80
CA ILE A 55 -9.45 10.48 21.57
C ILE A 55 -9.15 11.77 22.29
N SER A 56 -10.14 12.65 22.36
CA SER A 56 -10.04 13.92 23.06
C SER A 56 -10.90 13.88 24.32
N PHE A 57 -10.41 14.46 25.39
CA PHE A 57 -11.21 14.64 26.60
C PHE A 57 -10.82 15.93 27.31
N GLN A 58 -11.75 16.41 28.12
CA GLN A 58 -11.62 17.65 28.90
C GLN A 58 -12.31 17.44 30.23
N ASN A 59 -11.65 17.77 31.31
CA ASN A 59 -12.20 17.65 32.67
C ASN A 59 -11.57 18.66 33.61
N PHE A 60 -11.97 18.65 34.87
CA PHE A 60 -11.43 19.58 35.85
C PHE A 60 -9.93 19.41 36.12
N CYS A 61 -9.41 18.20 35.96
CA CYS A 61 -7.98 17.95 36.15
C CYS A 61 -7.12 18.49 35.02
N THR A 62 -7.71 18.72 33.84
CA THR A 62 -7.01 19.33 32.69
C THR A 62 -7.05 20.86 32.75
N GLY A 63 -7.68 21.45 33.75
CA GLY A 63 -7.84 22.91 33.87
C GLY A 63 -8.77 23.48 32.80
N GLY A 64 -9.62 22.65 32.18
CA GLY A 64 -10.49 23.07 31.08
C GLY A 64 -9.86 22.94 29.71
N ASP A 65 -8.59 22.53 29.62
CA ASP A 65 -7.92 22.28 28.34
C ASP A 65 -8.32 20.92 27.75
N GLU A 66 -8.39 20.85 26.44
CA GLU A 66 -8.61 19.62 25.71
C GLU A 66 -7.29 18.84 25.60
N ILE A 67 -7.32 17.56 25.94
CA ILE A 67 -6.17 16.67 25.83
C ILE A 67 -6.49 15.60 24.81
N GLU A 68 -5.57 15.36 23.89
CA GLU A 68 -5.66 14.29 22.89
C GLU A 68 -4.70 13.15 23.23
N ILE A 69 -5.22 11.92 23.17
CA ILE A 69 -4.42 10.72 23.41
C ILE A 69 -4.50 9.82 22.17
N PRO A 70 -3.36 9.43 21.57
CA PRO A 70 -3.39 8.47 20.48
C PRO A 70 -3.80 7.09 20.97
N VAL A 71 -4.76 6.46 20.30
CA VAL A 71 -5.32 5.16 20.72
C VAL A 71 -5.16 4.04 19.68
N GLY A 72 -4.59 4.35 18.53
CA GLY A 72 -4.36 3.33 17.50
C GLY A 72 -4.05 3.94 16.14
N SER A 73 -3.85 3.09 15.17
CA SER A 73 -3.55 3.48 13.79
C SER A 73 -4.41 2.70 12.81
N THR A 74 -4.73 3.34 11.69
CA THR A 74 -5.39 2.70 10.55
C THR A 74 -4.48 2.87 9.34
N GLY A 75 -4.16 1.78 8.67
CA GLY A 75 -3.37 1.83 7.45
C GLY A 75 -4.22 2.22 6.25
N SER A 76 -3.56 2.69 5.21
CA SER A 76 -4.18 3.00 3.93
C SER A 76 -3.29 2.56 2.78
N VAL A 77 -3.91 1.96 1.76
CA VAL A 77 -3.28 1.64 0.49
C VAL A 77 -4.23 2.09 -0.60
N ASP A 78 -3.76 2.97 -1.47
CA ASP A 78 -4.54 3.48 -2.58
C ASP A 78 -3.80 3.21 -3.89
N LEU A 79 -4.51 2.66 -4.84
CA LEU A 79 -4.01 2.39 -6.19
C LEU A 79 -4.83 3.19 -7.19
N SER A 80 -4.16 3.71 -8.21
CA SER A 80 -4.81 4.36 -9.33
C SER A 80 -5.54 3.34 -10.20
N GLU A 81 -6.27 3.84 -11.21
CA GLU A 81 -6.78 3.01 -12.29
C GLU A 81 -5.62 2.26 -12.96
N MET A 82 -5.83 1.00 -13.24
CA MET A 82 -4.81 0.11 -13.81
C MET A 82 -5.21 -0.37 -15.20
N GLN A 83 -4.23 -0.59 -16.06
CA GLN A 83 -4.47 -1.29 -17.32
C GLN A 83 -4.81 -2.75 -17.01
N TRP A 84 -5.78 -3.30 -17.73
CA TRP A 84 -6.13 -4.71 -17.59
C TRP A 84 -5.38 -5.53 -18.63
N ILE A 85 -4.66 -6.53 -18.17
CA ILE A 85 -3.96 -7.50 -19.02
C ILE A 85 -4.38 -8.89 -18.57
N GLU A 86 -4.85 -9.68 -19.52
CA GLU A 86 -5.17 -11.09 -19.24
C GLU A 86 -3.89 -11.82 -18.81
N ASP A 87 -4.01 -12.70 -17.84
CA ASP A 87 -2.91 -13.49 -17.29
C ASP A 87 -1.84 -12.73 -16.50
N ASP A 88 -2.06 -11.45 -16.17
CA ASP A 88 -1.18 -10.73 -15.25
C ASP A 88 -1.31 -11.33 -13.84
N GLU A 89 -0.21 -11.82 -13.29
CA GLU A 89 -0.21 -12.52 -12.01
C GLU A 89 -0.66 -11.65 -10.83
N ALA A 90 -0.24 -10.39 -10.79
CA ALA A 90 -0.62 -9.48 -9.71
C ALA A 90 -2.11 -9.14 -9.76
N LEU A 91 -2.65 -8.89 -10.96
CA LEU A 91 -4.09 -8.64 -11.14
C LEU A 91 -4.92 -9.86 -10.74
N LEU A 92 -4.47 -11.06 -11.10
CA LEU A 92 -5.15 -12.31 -10.74
C LEU A 92 -5.17 -12.52 -9.23
N ILE A 93 -4.10 -12.23 -8.53
CA ILE A 93 -4.04 -12.31 -7.06
C ILE A 93 -5.07 -11.36 -6.44
N MET A 94 -5.13 -10.12 -6.90
CA MET A 94 -6.06 -9.13 -6.38
C MET A 94 -7.52 -9.48 -6.68
N GLU A 95 -7.82 -9.92 -7.90
CA GLU A 95 -9.17 -10.34 -8.28
C GLU A 95 -9.65 -11.55 -7.47
N THR A 96 -8.79 -12.56 -7.31
CA THR A 96 -9.09 -13.74 -6.52
C THR A 96 -9.38 -13.38 -5.06
N ALA A 97 -8.59 -12.48 -4.49
CA ALA A 97 -8.82 -11.98 -3.13
C ALA A 97 -10.18 -11.28 -3.00
N ALA A 98 -10.55 -10.47 -4.00
CA ALA A 98 -11.84 -9.78 -4.00
C ALA A 98 -13.02 -10.78 -4.11
N ARG A 99 -12.88 -11.81 -4.95
CA ARG A 99 -13.92 -12.83 -5.14
C ARG A 99 -14.09 -13.72 -3.92
N ASP A 100 -13.00 -14.11 -3.30
CA ASP A 100 -12.99 -15.06 -2.18
C ASP A 100 -13.12 -14.39 -0.82
N LEU A 101 -13.18 -13.06 -0.79
CA LEU A 101 -13.25 -12.25 0.44
C LEU A 101 -12.08 -12.55 1.38
N THR A 102 -10.89 -12.71 0.82
CA THR A 102 -9.66 -12.98 1.57
C THR A 102 -8.73 -11.78 1.54
N ALA A 103 -7.90 -11.65 2.57
CA ALA A 103 -6.86 -10.64 2.60
C ALA A 103 -5.63 -11.11 1.81
N ILE A 104 -4.86 -10.16 1.32
CA ILE A 104 -3.57 -10.41 0.66
C ILE A 104 -2.47 -9.58 1.32
N ALA A 105 -1.24 -10.01 1.15
CA ALA A 105 -0.08 -9.25 1.59
C ALA A 105 0.37 -8.29 0.50
N TYR A 106 0.87 -7.14 0.91
CA TYR A 106 1.50 -6.19 0.00
C TYR A 106 2.89 -5.81 0.50
N GLU A 107 3.71 -5.37 -0.44
CA GLU A 107 5.06 -4.89 -0.18
C GLU A 107 5.30 -3.66 -1.06
N TYR A 108 5.63 -2.53 -0.44
CA TYR A 108 5.93 -1.29 -1.14
C TYR A 108 7.38 -0.90 -0.94
N LEU A 109 8.08 -0.72 -2.04
CA LEU A 109 9.52 -0.43 -2.08
C LEU A 109 9.71 0.93 -2.77
N PRO A 110 9.68 2.03 -2.01
CA PRO A 110 9.75 3.37 -2.62
C PRO A 110 11.08 3.65 -3.34
N ALA A 111 12.16 3.02 -2.90
CA ALA A 111 13.48 3.21 -3.49
C ALA A 111 13.94 2.01 -4.34
N GLY A 112 13.02 1.07 -4.64
CA GLY A 112 13.33 -0.12 -5.44
C GLY A 112 13.77 -1.31 -4.61
N ALA A 113 14.18 -2.39 -5.29
CA ALA A 113 14.41 -3.71 -4.70
C ALA A 113 15.87 -3.98 -4.29
N GLY A 114 16.71 -2.97 -4.17
CA GLY A 114 18.11 -3.16 -3.76
C GLY A 114 18.26 -3.54 -2.28
N THR A 115 19.27 -4.32 -1.96
CA THR A 115 19.61 -4.67 -0.57
C THR A 115 19.82 -3.41 0.27
N GLY A 116 19.26 -3.40 1.49
CA GLY A 116 19.34 -2.27 2.40
C GLY A 116 18.31 -1.16 2.12
N LYS A 117 17.51 -1.28 1.08
CA LYS A 117 16.44 -0.32 0.76
C LYS A 117 15.23 -0.50 1.68
N THR A 118 14.52 0.60 1.91
CA THR A 118 13.33 0.58 2.74
C THR A 118 12.20 -0.22 2.09
N VAL A 119 11.48 -0.97 2.90
CA VAL A 119 10.28 -1.68 2.49
C VAL A 119 9.16 -1.44 3.49
N TYR A 120 7.94 -1.24 2.99
CA TYR A 120 6.72 -1.19 3.79
C TYR A 120 5.89 -2.42 3.48
N ARG A 121 5.55 -3.19 4.48
CA ARG A 121 4.78 -4.44 4.37
C ARG A 121 3.52 -4.36 5.17
N GLY A 122 2.50 -5.04 4.69
CA GLY A 122 1.25 -5.14 5.42
C GLY A 122 0.28 -6.09 4.74
N ILE A 123 -0.92 -6.09 5.28
CA ILE A 123 -2.04 -6.88 4.78
C ILE A 123 -3.12 -5.92 4.32
N MET A 124 -3.77 -6.23 3.21
CA MET A 124 -4.88 -5.43 2.70
C MET A 124 -6.02 -6.32 2.21
N ASP A 125 -7.23 -5.76 2.25
CA ASP A 125 -8.42 -6.36 1.68
C ASP A 125 -8.78 -5.64 0.38
N VAL A 126 -9.14 -6.38 -0.65
CA VAL A 126 -9.67 -5.82 -1.90
C VAL A 126 -11.19 -5.81 -1.80
N LYS A 127 -11.77 -4.64 -1.60
CA LYS A 127 -13.21 -4.47 -1.36
C LYS A 127 -14.03 -4.30 -2.63
N SER A 128 -13.41 -3.86 -3.70
CA SER A 128 -14.09 -3.72 -5.00
C SER A 128 -13.16 -4.11 -6.13
N TRP A 129 -13.75 -4.68 -7.17
CA TRP A 129 -13.01 -5.03 -8.39
C TRP A 129 -13.93 -4.81 -9.58
N LYS A 130 -13.62 -3.82 -10.40
CA LYS A 130 -14.45 -3.42 -11.54
C LYS A 130 -13.58 -3.30 -12.78
N VAL A 131 -13.93 -4.05 -13.82
CA VAL A 131 -13.27 -3.98 -15.10
C VAL A 131 -14.15 -3.20 -16.07
N LYS A 132 -13.57 -2.22 -16.72
CA LYS A 132 -14.26 -1.28 -17.61
C LYS A 132 -13.68 -1.37 -19.01
N SER A 133 -14.56 -1.42 -20.00
CA SER A 133 -14.19 -1.39 -21.41
C SER A 133 -14.79 -0.18 -22.08
N ALA A 134 -13.96 0.55 -22.83
CA ALA A 134 -14.42 1.64 -23.68
C ALA A 134 -14.12 1.26 -25.14
N SER A 135 -15.09 1.50 -26.04
CA SER A 135 -14.96 1.10 -27.44
C SER A 135 -13.83 1.83 -28.19
N ASP A 136 -13.47 3.01 -27.71
CA ASP A 136 -12.41 3.87 -28.26
C ASP A 136 -11.16 3.92 -27.38
N GLY A 137 -11.06 3.05 -26.41
CA GLY A 137 -9.96 3.02 -25.45
C GLY A 137 -9.48 1.61 -25.12
N THR A 138 -8.82 1.49 -23.98
CA THR A 138 -8.31 0.23 -23.46
C THR A 138 -9.24 -0.34 -22.39
N VAL A 139 -9.06 -1.61 -22.07
CA VAL A 139 -9.71 -2.22 -20.92
C VAL A 139 -8.91 -1.86 -19.67
N THR A 140 -9.60 -1.36 -18.66
CA THR A 140 -8.97 -0.94 -17.41
C THR A 140 -9.66 -1.53 -16.20
N VAL A 141 -8.92 -1.61 -15.09
CA VAL A 141 -9.47 -1.89 -13.78
C VAL A 141 -9.63 -0.55 -13.08
N GLU A 142 -10.85 -0.18 -12.71
CA GLU A 142 -11.08 1.04 -11.94
C GLU A 142 -10.33 0.97 -10.60
N SER A 143 -9.94 2.13 -10.06
CA SER A 143 -9.27 2.19 -8.75
C SER A 143 -9.98 1.31 -7.74
N PRO A 144 -9.39 0.19 -7.30
CA PRO A 144 -10.05 -0.69 -6.34
C PRO A 144 -10.13 -0.02 -4.97
N THR A 145 -11.22 -0.27 -4.25
CA THR A 145 -11.32 0.14 -2.86
C THR A 145 -10.57 -0.87 -2.01
N LEU A 146 -9.54 -0.40 -1.33
CA LEU A 146 -8.68 -1.22 -0.50
C LEU A 146 -8.84 -0.86 0.96
N GLY A 147 -8.78 -1.85 1.83
CA GLY A 147 -8.73 -1.66 3.27
C GLY A 147 -7.42 -2.24 3.79
N ALA A 148 -6.69 -1.49 4.61
CA ALA A 148 -5.46 -1.96 5.21
C ALA A 148 -5.59 -1.87 6.73
N PRO A 149 -5.82 -3.01 7.41
CA PRO A 149 -5.91 -2.99 8.86
C PRO A 149 -4.52 -2.74 9.47
N GLY A 150 -4.43 -1.71 10.29
CA GLY A 150 -3.20 -1.39 11.00
C GLY A 150 -2.15 -0.65 10.16
N LYS A 151 -1.11 -0.24 10.86
CA LYS A 151 0.01 0.50 10.30
C LYS A 151 0.91 -0.43 9.47
N PRO A 152 1.35 -0.01 8.29
CA PRO A 152 2.35 -0.77 7.55
C PRO A 152 3.63 -0.94 8.36
N GLU A 153 4.20 -2.13 8.33
CA GLU A 153 5.46 -2.42 8.98
C GLU A 153 6.61 -1.92 8.12
N LYS A 154 7.50 -1.13 8.71
CA LYS A 154 8.67 -0.62 8.01
C LYS A 154 9.88 -1.49 8.30
N GLY A 155 10.56 -1.90 7.25
CA GLY A 155 11.78 -2.69 7.36
C GLY A 155 12.79 -2.32 6.28
N THR A 156 13.81 -3.14 6.16
CA THR A 156 14.84 -3.03 5.12
C THR A 156 14.98 -4.36 4.40
N LEU A 157 15.27 -4.29 3.11
CA LEU A 157 15.54 -5.50 2.33
C LEU A 157 16.88 -6.10 2.71
N VAL A 158 16.92 -7.42 2.79
CA VAL A 158 18.10 -8.18 3.12
C VAL A 158 18.78 -8.72 1.88
#